data_e71b462a061a940d319a40cfac864d7f
#
_entry.id   e71b462a061a940d319a40cfac864d7f
#
_cell.length_a   1.000
_cell.length_b   1.000
_cell.length_c   1.000
_cell.angle_alpha   90.00
_cell.angle_beta   90.00
_cell.angle_gamma   90.00
#
_symmetry.space_group_name_H-M   'P 1'
#
loop_
_entity.id
_entity.type
_entity.pdbx_description
1 polymer ?
#
loop_
_entity_poly.entity_id
_entity_poly.type
_entity_poly.pdbx_seq_one_letter_code
_entity_poly.pdbx_strand_id
1 'polypeptide(L)'
;VAGDAPSAVAPPSVLDKSCYPTQATLDYVRERMPYLTRPVHCLVPKWERCSLDDVHLHGSSYPYRSGSFLRIDHGVIVPCPELCFLQLAQSLDLLPLIQAGCFLCATFGLDPSVPSGLMGRTPLTSPRRIGAYLERCPGHDGLTRVREALRFVCAEAASPPEVFMRLVLG
;
A
#
# COMPACT_ATOMS: atom_id res chain seq x y z
N VAL A 1 -21.24 -1.07 10.50
CA VAL A 1 -21.18 0.28 9.92
C VAL A 1 -20.44 0.14 8.61
N ALA A 2 -21.16 0.29 7.47
CA ALA A 2 -20.55 0.30 6.16
C ALA A 2 -19.65 1.56 6.09
N GLY A 3 -18.35 1.37 6.16
CA GLY A 3 -17.40 2.44 5.91
C GLY A 3 -17.50 2.85 4.45
N ASP A 4 -17.75 4.12 4.18
CA ASP A 4 -17.73 4.68 2.85
C ASP A 4 -16.42 4.29 2.16
N ALA A 5 -16.53 3.80 0.92
CA ALA A 5 -15.36 3.49 0.12
C ALA A 5 -14.49 4.76 -0.01
N PRO A 6 -13.17 4.66 0.19
CA PRO A 6 -12.30 5.82 0.14
C PRO A 6 -12.43 6.51 -1.22
N SER A 7 -12.76 7.79 -1.19
CA SER A 7 -12.90 8.62 -2.38
C SER A 7 -11.53 8.85 -3.03
N ALA A 8 -11.41 8.55 -4.32
CA ALA A 8 -10.19 8.86 -5.07
C ALA A 8 -9.98 10.39 -5.09
N VAL A 9 -8.87 10.83 -4.56
CA VAL A 9 -8.45 12.24 -4.67
C VAL A 9 -7.62 12.35 -5.95
N ALA A 10 -7.93 13.36 -6.78
CA ALA A 10 -7.00 13.73 -7.85
C ALA A 10 -5.71 14.23 -7.19
N PRO A 11 -4.62 13.47 -7.19
CA PRO A 11 -3.41 13.89 -6.51
C PRO A 11 -2.76 15.02 -7.30
N PRO A 12 -1.99 15.87 -6.64
CA PRO A 12 -1.05 16.71 -7.35
C PRO A 12 -0.17 15.79 -8.23
N SER A 13 0.17 16.24 -9.42
CA SER A 13 1.10 15.53 -10.31
C SER A 13 2.50 15.38 -9.69
N VAL A 14 2.75 16.10 -8.61
CA VAL A 14 3.99 16.08 -7.80
C VAL A 14 3.59 16.20 -6.34
N LEU A 15 4.24 15.45 -5.47
CA LEU A 15 4.12 15.64 -4.02
C LEU A 15 4.61 17.05 -3.67
N ASP A 16 3.85 17.79 -2.88
CA ASP A 16 4.17 19.13 -2.44
C ASP A 16 4.26 19.22 -0.90
N LYS A 17 4.46 20.43 -0.39
CA LYS A 17 4.61 20.66 1.06
C LYS A 17 3.39 20.25 1.88
N SER A 18 2.21 20.21 1.30
CA SER A 18 1.00 19.76 2.01
C SER A 18 0.98 18.27 2.31
N CYS A 19 1.89 17.49 1.69
CA CYS A 19 2.03 16.05 1.90
C CYS A 19 2.82 15.70 3.18
N TYR A 20 3.44 16.70 3.86
CA TYR A 20 4.13 16.43 5.11
C TYR A 20 3.13 16.13 6.23
N PRO A 21 3.36 15.07 7.02
CA PRO A 21 2.53 14.80 8.16
C PRO A 21 2.64 15.93 9.19
N THR A 22 1.52 16.28 9.79
CA THR A 22 1.48 17.18 10.96
C THR A 22 1.40 16.34 12.23
N GLN A 23 1.74 16.95 13.38
CA GLN A 23 1.56 16.27 14.67
C GLN A 23 0.11 15.82 14.87
N ALA A 24 -0.85 16.66 14.51
CA ALA A 24 -2.28 16.34 14.59
C ALA A 24 -2.68 15.14 13.73
N THR A 25 -2.11 15.02 12.51
CA THR A 25 -2.33 13.86 11.63
C THR A 25 -1.75 12.59 12.25
N LEU A 26 -0.57 12.67 12.86
CA LEU A 26 0.07 11.52 13.51
C LEU A 26 -0.71 11.09 14.76
N ASP A 27 -1.18 12.01 15.56
CA ASP A 27 -1.97 11.71 16.76
C ASP A 27 -3.29 11.05 16.38
N TYR A 28 -3.94 11.54 15.32
CA TYR A 28 -5.13 10.91 14.74
C TYR A 28 -4.86 9.48 14.29
N VAL A 29 -3.78 9.25 13.51
CA VAL A 29 -3.40 7.91 13.04
C VAL A 29 -3.11 6.98 14.22
N ARG A 30 -2.42 7.47 15.25
CA ARG A 30 -2.11 6.70 16.47
C ARG A 30 -3.37 6.27 17.22
N GLU A 31 -4.33 7.18 17.34
CA GLU A 31 -5.60 6.90 18.03
C GLU A 31 -6.46 5.90 17.27
N ARG A 32 -6.58 6.07 15.95
CA ARG A 32 -7.52 5.29 15.13
C ARG A 32 -6.92 3.99 14.60
N MET A 33 -5.60 3.91 14.51
CA MET A 33 -4.86 2.77 13.95
C MET A 33 -3.79 2.29 14.94
N PRO A 34 -4.16 1.86 16.17
CA PRO A 34 -3.21 1.47 17.21
C PRO A 34 -2.38 0.24 16.83
N TYR A 35 -2.82 -0.51 15.80
CA TYR A 35 -2.13 -1.67 15.25
C TYR A 35 -1.03 -1.32 14.23
N LEU A 36 -0.91 -0.06 13.81
CA LEU A 36 0.19 0.36 12.95
C LEU A 36 1.50 0.28 13.71
N THR A 37 2.43 -0.49 13.14
CA THR A 37 3.79 -0.57 13.66
C THR A 37 4.51 0.76 13.50
N ARG A 38 5.38 1.08 14.46
CA ARG A 38 6.24 2.28 14.38
C ARG A 38 7.60 1.91 13.82
N PRO A 39 8.26 2.82 13.12
CA PRO A 39 7.80 4.17 12.73
C PRO A 39 6.70 4.17 11.67
N VAL A 40 5.86 5.22 11.66
CA VAL A 40 4.88 5.43 10.59
C VAL A 40 5.61 5.87 9.31
N HIS A 41 5.39 5.18 8.21
CA HIS A 41 6.02 5.49 6.94
C HIS A 41 5.21 6.51 6.15
N CYS A 42 5.81 7.65 5.80
CA CYS A 42 5.18 8.74 5.07
C CYS A 42 5.92 9.04 3.76
N LEU A 43 5.17 9.17 2.67
CA LEU A 43 5.69 9.59 1.38
C LEU A 43 5.66 11.12 1.26
N VAL A 44 6.80 11.73 0.99
CA VAL A 44 6.98 13.19 0.97
C VAL A 44 7.81 13.63 -0.24
N PRO A 45 7.79 14.92 -0.62
CA PRO A 45 8.72 15.46 -1.60
C PRO A 45 10.19 15.23 -1.19
N LYS A 46 11.05 14.93 -2.16
CA LYS A 46 12.44 14.53 -1.95
C LYS A 46 13.32 15.58 -1.23
N TRP A 47 12.93 16.83 -1.26
CA TRP A 47 13.81 17.96 -0.91
C TRP A 47 13.75 18.41 0.54
N GLU A 48 12.75 18.04 1.31
CA GLU A 48 12.54 18.58 2.64
C GLU A 48 12.79 17.54 3.73
N ARG A 49 13.51 17.94 4.75
CA ARG A 49 13.67 17.14 5.96
C ARG A 49 12.61 17.57 6.96
N CYS A 50 11.87 16.61 7.47
CA CYS A 50 10.97 16.80 8.59
C CYS A 50 11.48 15.94 9.76
N SER A 51 11.57 16.53 10.93
CA SER A 51 12.00 15.84 12.15
C SER A 51 10.76 15.66 13.03
N LEU A 52 10.05 14.57 12.79
CA LEU A 52 8.96 14.10 13.64
C LEU A 52 9.36 12.76 14.25
N ASP A 53 9.15 12.61 15.55
CA ASP A 53 9.41 11.36 16.25
C ASP A 53 8.48 10.25 15.75
N ASP A 54 9.02 9.04 15.65
CA ASP A 54 8.29 7.86 15.19
C ASP A 54 7.79 7.92 13.74
N VAL A 55 8.41 8.72 12.87
CA VAL A 55 8.08 8.82 11.44
C VAL A 55 9.29 8.50 10.59
N HIS A 56 9.10 7.64 9.59
CA HIS A 56 10.08 7.39 8.55
C HIS A 56 9.63 8.03 7.23
N LEU A 57 10.39 9.01 6.75
CA LEU A 57 10.05 9.74 5.53
C LEU A 57 10.67 9.06 4.30
N HIS A 58 9.85 8.79 3.31
CA HIS A 58 10.26 8.33 1.98
C HIS A 58 10.15 9.48 0.98
N GLY A 59 11.28 10.02 0.57
CA GLY A 59 11.32 11.11 -0.42
C GLY A 59 11.09 10.60 -1.84
N SER A 60 10.20 11.24 -2.58
CA SER A 60 9.98 10.94 -3.99
C SER A 60 9.78 12.20 -4.82
N SER A 61 10.40 12.24 -5.99
CA SER A 61 10.15 13.24 -7.04
C SER A 61 9.39 12.67 -8.23
N TYR A 62 8.89 11.44 -8.12
CA TYR A 62 8.16 10.79 -9.21
C TYR A 62 6.82 11.50 -9.46
N PRO A 63 6.44 11.78 -10.72
CA PRO A 63 5.17 12.41 -11.07
C PRO A 63 4.05 11.36 -11.03
N TYR A 64 3.44 11.19 -9.86
CA TYR A 64 2.35 10.23 -9.68
C TYR A 64 1.11 10.61 -10.50
N ARG A 65 0.43 9.61 -11.04
CA ARG A 65 -0.77 9.77 -11.84
C ARG A 65 -2.03 9.88 -10.98
N SER A 66 -3.10 10.42 -11.56
CA SER A 66 -4.43 10.41 -10.94
C SER A 66 -4.83 9.00 -10.53
N GLY A 67 -5.40 8.85 -9.33
CA GLY A 67 -5.77 7.57 -8.74
C GLY A 67 -4.62 6.83 -8.02
N SER A 68 -3.41 7.41 -7.94
CA SER A 68 -2.30 6.84 -7.17
C SER A 68 -2.50 6.98 -5.65
N PHE A 69 -3.33 7.92 -5.22
CA PHE A 69 -3.63 8.15 -3.82
C PHE A 69 -5.13 8.11 -3.55
N LEU A 70 -5.50 7.68 -2.36
CA LEU A 70 -6.86 7.61 -1.87
C LEU A 70 -6.97 8.48 -0.62
N ARG A 71 -8.05 9.25 -0.52
CA ARG A 71 -8.37 9.94 0.72
C ARG A 71 -9.16 8.98 1.59
N ILE A 72 -8.66 8.77 2.78
CA ILE A 72 -9.41 8.09 3.84
C ILE A 72 -9.88 9.13 4.85
N ASP A 73 -10.43 8.70 5.96
CA ASP A 73 -11.05 9.56 6.95
C ASP A 73 -10.14 10.71 7.43
N HIS A 74 -10.74 11.83 7.84
CA HIS A 74 -10.07 13.03 8.39
C HIS A 74 -8.91 13.61 7.55
N GLY A 75 -9.00 13.48 6.23
CA GLY A 75 -8.01 14.07 5.34
C GLY A 75 -6.70 13.30 5.21
N VAL A 76 -6.59 12.14 5.82
CA VAL A 76 -5.44 11.25 5.63
C VAL A 76 -5.45 10.74 4.18
N ILE A 77 -4.31 10.84 3.53
CA ILE A 77 -4.10 10.37 2.16
C ILE A 77 -3.16 9.17 2.20
N VAL A 78 -3.58 8.08 1.58
CA VAL A 78 -2.79 6.85 1.49
C VAL A 78 -2.53 6.48 0.04
N PRO A 79 -1.41 5.80 -0.27
CA PRO A 79 -1.20 5.24 -1.59
C PRO A 79 -2.28 4.22 -1.94
N CYS A 80 -2.68 4.14 -3.22
CA CYS A 80 -3.52 3.03 -3.67
C CYS A 80 -2.76 1.69 -3.54
N PRO A 81 -3.47 0.55 -3.46
CA PRO A 81 -2.83 -0.76 -3.30
C PRO A 81 -1.78 -1.06 -4.37
N GLU A 82 -2.02 -0.63 -5.60
CA GLU A 82 -1.11 -0.83 -6.73
C GLU A 82 0.20 -0.04 -6.54
N LEU A 83 0.10 1.21 -6.04
CA LEU A 83 1.28 2.02 -5.71
C LEU A 83 2.02 1.46 -4.50
N CYS A 84 1.31 1.00 -3.46
CA CYS A 84 1.94 0.31 -2.33
C CYS A 84 2.78 -0.87 -2.81
N PHE A 85 2.24 -1.71 -3.69
CA PHE A 85 2.95 -2.86 -4.23
C PHE A 85 4.21 -2.45 -5.01
N LEU A 86 4.12 -1.39 -5.82
CA LEU A 86 5.26 -0.84 -6.56
C LEU A 86 6.35 -0.29 -5.62
N GLN A 87 5.98 0.38 -4.55
CA GLN A 87 6.93 0.91 -3.56
C GLN A 87 7.61 -0.20 -2.75
N LEU A 88 6.90 -1.25 -2.37
CA LEU A 88 7.45 -2.41 -1.65
C LEU A 88 8.57 -3.11 -2.44
N ALA A 89 8.55 -3.05 -3.77
CA ALA A 89 9.59 -3.62 -4.60
C ALA A 89 10.98 -2.96 -4.46
N GLN A 90 11.04 -1.80 -3.84
CA GLN A 90 12.32 -1.13 -3.55
C GLN A 90 13.03 -1.72 -2.32
N SER A 91 12.29 -2.34 -1.42
CA SER A 91 12.79 -2.82 -0.11
C SER A 91 12.62 -4.33 0.10
N LEU A 92 11.71 -4.97 -0.59
CA LEU A 92 11.45 -6.40 -0.44
C LEU A 92 12.18 -7.23 -1.50
N ASP A 93 12.64 -8.40 -1.08
CA ASP A 93 13.07 -9.46 -1.98
C ASP A 93 11.87 -10.06 -2.73
N LEU A 94 12.16 -10.85 -3.78
CA LEU A 94 11.13 -11.35 -4.70
C LEU A 94 10.02 -12.14 -3.98
N LEU A 95 10.37 -13.10 -3.12
CA LEU A 95 9.37 -13.94 -2.46
C LEU A 95 8.46 -13.15 -1.49
N PRO A 96 8.96 -12.34 -0.56
CA PRO A 96 8.11 -11.46 0.25
C PRO A 96 7.27 -10.50 -0.59
N LEU A 97 7.78 -10.01 -1.72
CA LEU A 97 7.03 -9.14 -2.62
C LEU A 97 5.86 -9.89 -3.27
N ILE A 98 6.07 -11.13 -3.75
CA ILE A 98 4.99 -11.97 -4.27
C ILE A 98 3.92 -12.19 -3.19
N GLN A 99 4.33 -12.53 -1.98
CA GLN A 99 3.40 -12.72 -0.85
C GLN A 99 2.58 -11.45 -0.59
N ALA A 100 3.22 -10.28 -0.55
CA ALA A 100 2.53 -9.00 -0.40
C ALA A 100 1.48 -8.78 -1.53
N GLY A 101 1.83 -9.07 -2.78
CA GLY A 101 0.92 -9.01 -3.91
C GLY A 101 -0.28 -9.94 -3.75
N CYS A 102 -0.05 -11.19 -3.33
CA CYS A 102 -1.12 -12.14 -3.04
C CYS A 102 -2.03 -11.64 -1.91
N PHE A 103 -1.47 -11.07 -0.84
CA PHE A 103 -2.26 -10.47 0.25
C PHE A 103 -3.14 -9.31 -0.25
N LEU A 104 -2.63 -8.43 -1.10
CA LEU A 104 -3.43 -7.33 -1.67
C LEU A 104 -4.61 -7.84 -2.51
N CYS A 105 -4.43 -8.99 -3.18
CA CYS A 105 -5.43 -9.62 -4.03
C CYS A 105 -6.31 -10.66 -3.31
N ALA A 106 -6.08 -10.89 -2.00
CA ALA A 106 -6.77 -11.91 -1.21
C ALA A 106 -8.18 -11.47 -0.78
N THR A 107 -9.05 -12.47 -0.56
CA THR A 107 -10.40 -12.29 0.00
C THR A 107 -10.43 -12.33 1.53
N PHE A 108 -9.28 -12.37 2.19
CA PHE A 108 -9.14 -12.28 3.63
C PHE A 108 -8.33 -11.07 4.07
N GLY A 109 -8.54 -10.63 5.29
CA GLY A 109 -7.73 -9.63 5.99
C GLY A 109 -7.32 -10.15 7.36
N LEU A 110 -6.27 -9.59 7.94
CA LEU A 110 -5.89 -9.87 9.33
C LEU A 110 -6.74 -9.00 10.25
N ASP A 111 -7.36 -9.62 11.22
CA ASP A 111 -8.11 -8.94 12.28
C ASP A 111 -7.84 -9.62 13.63
N PRO A 112 -7.03 -9.01 14.50
CA PRO A 112 -6.70 -9.58 15.79
C PRO A 112 -7.89 -9.60 16.76
N SER A 113 -8.99 -8.95 16.46
CA SER A 113 -10.21 -8.95 17.28
C SER A 113 -11.05 -10.21 17.13
N VAL A 114 -10.83 -10.99 16.06
CA VAL A 114 -11.54 -12.25 15.84
C VAL A 114 -10.69 -13.46 16.27
N PRO A 115 -11.30 -14.54 16.81
CA PRO A 115 -10.56 -15.70 17.30
C PRO A 115 -9.67 -16.38 16.25
N SER A 116 -10.07 -16.37 14.99
CA SER A 116 -9.29 -16.93 13.87
C SER A 116 -8.12 -16.04 13.44
N GLY A 117 -8.08 -14.79 13.89
CA GLY A 117 -7.15 -13.77 13.39
C GLY A 117 -7.41 -13.33 11.94
N LEU A 118 -8.46 -13.86 11.30
CA LEU A 118 -8.78 -13.64 9.89
C LEU A 118 -10.23 -13.21 9.71
N MET A 119 -10.45 -12.23 8.87
CA MET A 119 -11.79 -11.81 8.42
C MET A 119 -11.90 -11.89 6.91
N GLY A 120 -13.09 -12.21 6.42
CA GLY A 120 -13.41 -12.08 4.98
C GLY A 120 -13.43 -10.61 4.56
N ARG A 121 -12.91 -10.30 3.38
CA ARG A 121 -12.96 -8.95 2.79
C ARG A 121 -13.01 -8.99 1.28
N THR A 122 -13.43 -7.88 0.68
CA THR A 122 -13.21 -7.65 -0.75
C THR A 122 -11.72 -7.45 -1.01
N PRO A 123 -11.13 -8.07 -2.06
CA PRO A 123 -9.75 -7.81 -2.45
C PRO A 123 -9.48 -6.31 -2.65
N LEU A 124 -8.34 -5.83 -2.18
CA LEU A 124 -7.97 -4.42 -2.34
C LEU A 124 -7.64 -4.09 -3.79
N THR A 125 -7.12 -5.06 -4.53
CA THR A 125 -6.81 -4.95 -5.95
C THR A 125 -6.86 -6.33 -6.62
N SER A 126 -6.40 -6.42 -7.86
CA SER A 126 -6.23 -7.67 -8.60
C SER A 126 -4.95 -7.63 -9.45
N PRO A 127 -4.39 -8.78 -9.87
CA PRO A 127 -3.22 -8.80 -10.75
C PRO A 127 -3.43 -7.99 -12.03
N ARG A 128 -4.65 -8.01 -12.59
CA ARG A 128 -5.00 -7.20 -13.76
C ARG A 128 -4.94 -5.69 -13.47
N ARG A 129 -5.46 -5.23 -12.33
CA ARG A 129 -5.41 -3.82 -11.94
C ARG A 129 -3.99 -3.37 -11.66
N ILE A 130 -3.20 -4.21 -10.99
CA ILE A 130 -1.78 -3.95 -10.76
C ILE A 130 -1.07 -3.79 -12.12
N GLY A 131 -1.22 -4.73 -13.05
CA GLY A 131 -0.62 -4.65 -14.37
C GLY A 131 -0.98 -3.35 -15.11
N ALA A 132 -2.27 -3.01 -15.16
CA ALA A 132 -2.75 -1.78 -15.78
C ALA A 132 -2.18 -0.50 -15.12
N TYR A 133 -1.95 -0.53 -13.80
CA TYR A 133 -1.32 0.58 -13.09
C TYR A 133 0.17 0.70 -13.47
N LEU A 134 0.90 -0.41 -13.53
CA LEU A 134 2.34 -0.43 -13.86
C LEU A 134 2.63 0.10 -15.26
N GLU A 135 1.74 -0.13 -16.23
CA GLU A 135 1.86 0.46 -17.58
C GLU A 135 1.82 1.99 -17.57
N ARG A 136 1.24 2.59 -16.56
CA ARG A 136 1.13 4.03 -16.38
C ARG A 136 2.31 4.63 -15.58
N CYS A 137 3.22 3.80 -15.10
CA CYS A 137 4.34 4.19 -14.25
C CYS A 137 5.72 3.92 -14.88
N PRO A 138 5.98 4.35 -16.14
CA PRO A 138 7.28 4.13 -16.77
C PRO A 138 8.39 4.82 -15.99
N GLY A 139 9.54 4.15 -15.85
CA GLY A 139 10.72 4.71 -15.19
C GLY A 139 10.64 4.79 -13.67
N HIS A 140 9.59 4.24 -13.04
CA HIS A 140 9.55 4.17 -11.58
C HIS A 140 10.52 3.11 -11.06
N ASP A 141 11.24 3.45 -9.98
CA ASP A 141 12.13 2.52 -9.29
C ASP A 141 11.35 1.27 -8.83
N GLY A 142 11.95 0.08 -9.01
CA GLY A 142 11.31 -1.19 -8.65
C GLY A 142 10.39 -1.78 -9.71
N LEU A 143 10.09 -1.08 -10.83
CA LEU A 143 9.15 -1.53 -11.86
C LEU A 143 9.48 -2.93 -12.42
N THR A 144 10.76 -3.20 -12.68
CA THR A 144 11.22 -4.51 -13.19
C THR A 144 10.90 -5.64 -12.20
N ARG A 145 11.23 -5.42 -10.92
CA ARG A 145 10.99 -6.42 -9.86
C ARG A 145 9.51 -6.66 -9.61
N VAL A 146 8.69 -5.62 -9.66
CA VAL A 146 7.23 -5.77 -9.54
C VAL A 146 6.65 -6.57 -10.70
N ARG A 147 7.08 -6.31 -11.93
CA ARG A 147 6.63 -7.08 -13.09
C ARG A 147 7.02 -8.56 -13.00
N GLU A 148 8.20 -8.84 -12.48
CA GLU A 148 8.63 -10.21 -12.19
C GLU A 148 7.73 -10.85 -11.13
N ALA A 149 7.55 -10.21 -10.00
CA ALA A 149 6.71 -10.69 -8.91
C ALA A 149 5.26 -10.91 -9.34
N LEU A 150 4.70 -10.01 -10.16
CA LEU A 150 3.32 -10.07 -10.62
C LEU A 150 2.98 -11.36 -11.38
N ARG A 151 3.96 -12.00 -12.00
CA ARG A 151 3.77 -13.28 -12.72
C ARG A 151 3.36 -14.43 -11.78
N PHE A 152 3.65 -14.30 -10.50
CA PHE A 152 3.39 -15.29 -9.46
C PHE A 152 2.31 -14.84 -8.46
N VAL A 153 1.80 -13.63 -8.58
CA VAL A 153 0.73 -13.13 -7.70
C VAL A 153 -0.56 -13.87 -8.01
N CYS A 154 -1.07 -14.61 -7.03
CA CYS A 154 -2.38 -15.27 -7.12
C CYS A 154 -3.49 -14.34 -6.61
N ALA A 155 -4.66 -14.42 -7.25
CA ALA A 155 -5.86 -13.73 -6.83
C ALA A 155 -6.75 -14.61 -5.94
N GLU A 156 -7.60 -13.96 -5.16
CA GLU A 156 -8.73 -14.59 -4.46
C GLU A 156 -8.36 -15.70 -3.47
N ALA A 157 -7.12 -15.71 -2.97
CA ALA A 157 -6.77 -16.61 -1.88
C ALA A 157 -7.63 -16.29 -0.65
N ALA A 158 -8.19 -17.32 -0.03
CA ALA A 158 -9.08 -17.18 1.12
C ALA A 158 -8.33 -17.25 2.47
N SER A 159 -7.05 -17.63 2.47
CA SER A 159 -6.23 -17.74 3.68
C SER A 159 -4.73 -17.65 3.39
N PRO A 160 -3.89 -17.30 4.40
CA PRO A 160 -2.44 -17.30 4.25
C PRO A 160 -1.86 -18.67 3.86
N PRO A 161 -2.30 -19.81 4.42
CA PRO A 161 -1.85 -21.13 3.98
C PRO A 161 -2.12 -21.39 2.51
N GLU A 162 -3.25 -20.94 1.97
CA GLU A 162 -3.57 -21.09 0.55
C GLU A 162 -2.59 -20.30 -0.32
N VAL A 163 -2.25 -19.07 0.07
CA VAL A 163 -1.20 -18.30 -0.63
C VAL A 163 0.10 -19.07 -0.66
N PHE A 164 0.52 -19.60 0.50
CA PHE A 164 1.75 -20.38 0.59
C PHE A 164 1.71 -21.65 -0.28
N MET A 165 0.62 -22.39 -0.21
CA MET A 165 0.46 -23.62 -1.02
C MET A 165 0.50 -23.33 -2.52
N ARG A 166 -0.14 -22.28 -2.98
CA ARG A 166 -0.10 -21.87 -4.40
C ARG A 166 1.32 -21.48 -4.85
N LEU A 167 2.12 -20.88 -3.98
CA LEU A 167 3.50 -20.50 -4.30
C LEU A 167 4.46 -21.70 -4.32
N VAL A 168 4.14 -22.78 -3.60
CA VAL A 168 4.99 -23.98 -3.51
C VAL A 168 4.63 -25.00 -4.60
N LEU A 169 3.35 -25.11 -4.95
CA LEU A 169 2.83 -26.15 -5.84
C LEU A 169 2.53 -25.67 -7.27
N GLY A 170 2.43 -24.35 -7.48
CA GLY A 170 2.15 -23.76 -8.81
C GLY A 170 3.41 -23.44 -9.55
#